data_d3ac039b80c686573856ec924b140cac
#
_entry.id   d3ac039b80c686573856ec924b140cac
#
_cell.length_a   1.000
_cell.length_b   1.000
_cell.length_c   1.000
_cell.angle_alpha   90.00
_cell.angle_beta   90.00
_cell.angle_gamma   90.00
#
_symmetry.space_group_name_H-M   'P 1'
#
loop_
_entity.id
_entity.type
_entity.pdbx_description
1 polymer ?
#
loop_
_entity_poly.entity_id
_entity_poly.type
_entity_poly.pdbx_seq_one_letter_code
_entity_poly.pdbx_strand_id
1 'polypeptide(L)'
;MLLQGKWLVEVGELDSFKGRDATLIKAFLSRQSDRFRPPYGHSVQTFPRQFVLAGTTNEQEFLRDSTGSLRYYAVEIDTASLAWIAENRDQLWAEARAAYMAGTPWWFESEEDYRRVSSHNRQFEVEHPWAELILRFVRKTKSRRVSVADLLSKALGVEASRARIQDKDVVTGLLRTLGWEPPSRDRETINGVRDYYWTVPEEVFSVQDLDSVRAVPMK
;
A
#
# COMPACT_ATOMS: atom_id res chain seq x y z
N MET A 1 -3.16 -25.01 -7.63
CA MET A 1 -2.52 -26.16 -8.31
C MET A 1 -1.44 -25.75 -9.31
N LEU A 2 -1.68 -24.78 -10.20
CA LEU A 2 -0.70 -24.32 -11.20
C LEU A 2 0.62 -23.79 -10.62
N LEU A 3 0.60 -23.30 -9.37
CA LEU A 3 1.75 -22.69 -8.70
C LEU A 3 2.62 -23.71 -7.95
N GLN A 4 2.17 -24.97 -7.83
CA GLN A 4 2.93 -25.99 -7.12
C GLN A 4 4.16 -26.41 -7.92
N GLY A 5 5.29 -26.58 -7.24
CA GLY A 5 6.56 -26.93 -7.84
C GLY A 5 7.23 -25.80 -8.64
N LYS A 6 6.70 -24.58 -8.55
CA LYS A 6 7.34 -23.39 -9.11
C LYS A 6 8.18 -22.72 -8.05
N TRP A 7 9.29 -22.14 -8.45
CA TRP A 7 10.18 -21.36 -7.59
C TRP A 7 9.92 -19.85 -7.76
N LEU A 8 9.84 -19.41 -9.01
CA LEU A 8 9.48 -18.04 -9.38
C LEU A 8 8.24 -18.06 -10.28
N VAL A 9 7.29 -17.19 -9.99
CA VAL A 9 6.07 -17.02 -10.79
C VAL A 9 6.02 -15.56 -11.23
N GLU A 10 6.12 -15.36 -12.53
CA GLU A 10 5.97 -14.04 -13.13
C GLU A 10 4.50 -13.72 -13.36
N VAL A 11 4.10 -12.53 -12.97
CA VAL A 11 2.81 -11.93 -13.27
C VAL A 11 3.08 -10.74 -14.20
N GLY A 12 3.05 -11.02 -15.50
CA GLY A 12 3.20 -9.98 -16.52
C GLY A 12 2.03 -9.00 -16.46
N GLU A 13 2.33 -7.73 -16.69
CA GLU A 13 1.34 -6.65 -16.74
C GLU A 13 0.42 -6.60 -15.52
N LEU A 14 0.93 -6.09 -14.39
CA LEU A 14 0.14 -5.89 -13.17
C LEU A 14 -1.13 -5.06 -13.41
N ASP A 15 -1.19 -4.33 -14.51
CA ASP A 15 -2.36 -3.59 -14.98
C ASP A 15 -3.59 -4.49 -15.19
N SER A 16 -3.39 -5.76 -15.48
CA SER A 16 -4.46 -6.75 -15.60
C SER A 16 -5.23 -6.98 -14.29
N PHE A 17 -4.67 -6.55 -13.16
CA PHE A 17 -5.34 -6.55 -11.86
C PHE A 17 -6.21 -5.31 -11.61
N LYS A 18 -6.22 -4.34 -12.55
CA LYS A 18 -7.13 -3.18 -12.49
C LYS A 18 -8.58 -3.65 -12.37
N GLY A 19 -9.27 -3.19 -11.32
CA GLY A 19 -10.67 -3.54 -11.08
C GLY A 19 -10.90 -4.86 -10.32
N ARG A 20 -9.87 -5.62 -9.98
CA ARG A 20 -10.00 -6.76 -9.06
C ARG A 20 -10.02 -6.28 -7.61
N ASP A 21 -10.70 -7.04 -6.77
CA ASP A 21 -10.77 -6.75 -5.34
C ASP A 21 -9.35 -6.78 -4.73
N ALA A 22 -8.86 -5.63 -4.29
CA ALA A 22 -7.56 -5.49 -3.64
C ALA A 22 -7.45 -6.40 -2.40
N THR A 23 -8.57 -6.67 -1.72
CA THR A 23 -8.63 -7.57 -0.58
C THR A 23 -8.31 -9.02 -0.96
N LEU A 24 -8.80 -9.48 -2.12
CA LEU A 24 -8.50 -10.82 -2.62
C LEU A 24 -7.01 -10.95 -3.00
N ILE A 25 -6.45 -9.91 -3.62
CA ILE A 25 -5.02 -9.88 -3.97
C ILE A 25 -4.18 -9.91 -2.70
N LYS A 26 -4.49 -9.08 -1.70
CA LYS A 26 -3.81 -9.09 -0.39
C LYS A 26 -3.87 -10.46 0.28
N ALA A 27 -5.07 -11.03 0.36
CA ALA A 27 -5.27 -12.36 0.94
C ALA A 27 -4.48 -13.43 0.18
N PHE A 28 -4.39 -13.31 -1.14
CA PHE A 28 -3.59 -14.20 -1.96
C PHE A 28 -2.09 -14.03 -1.68
N LEU A 29 -1.57 -12.81 -1.67
CA LEU A 29 -0.15 -12.53 -1.43
C LEU A 29 0.31 -12.95 -0.02
N SER A 30 -0.52 -12.74 0.99
CA SER A 30 -0.20 -13.06 2.39
C SER A 30 -0.38 -14.52 2.76
N ARG A 31 -0.90 -15.36 1.87
CA ARG A 31 -1.18 -16.76 2.16
C ARG A 31 0.11 -17.57 2.15
N GLN A 32 0.38 -18.29 3.23
CA GLN A 32 1.56 -19.15 3.39
C GLN A 32 1.36 -20.57 2.87
N SER A 33 0.12 -21.01 2.70
CA SER A 33 -0.19 -22.35 2.19
C SER A 33 -1.44 -22.35 1.34
N ASP A 34 -1.52 -23.26 0.39
CA ASP A 34 -2.69 -23.51 -0.44
C ASP A 34 -3.36 -24.81 -0.03
N ARG A 35 -4.69 -24.83 0.02
CA ARG A 35 -5.48 -26.03 0.32
C ARG A 35 -6.32 -26.40 -0.88
N PHE A 36 -6.08 -27.58 -1.41
CA PHE A 36 -6.87 -28.13 -2.51
C PHE A 36 -6.81 -29.66 -2.54
N ARG A 37 -7.72 -30.27 -3.27
CA ARG A 37 -7.69 -31.69 -3.55
C ARG A 37 -6.87 -31.92 -4.81
N PRO A 38 -5.72 -32.64 -4.76
CA PRO A 38 -4.96 -33.01 -5.96
C PRO A 38 -5.83 -33.81 -6.93
N PRO A 39 -5.52 -33.75 -8.24
CA PRO A 39 -6.15 -34.66 -9.19
C PRO A 39 -5.97 -36.13 -8.72
N TYR A 40 -7.05 -36.87 -8.80
CA TYR A 40 -7.11 -38.25 -8.31
C TYR A 40 -6.91 -38.45 -6.81
N GLY A 41 -6.72 -37.37 -6.04
CA GLY A 41 -6.65 -37.44 -4.58
C GLY A 41 -8.03 -37.64 -3.96
N HIS A 42 -8.10 -38.34 -2.81
CA HIS A 42 -9.35 -38.60 -2.10
C HIS A 42 -9.69 -37.53 -1.05
N SER A 43 -8.71 -36.70 -0.64
CA SER A 43 -8.87 -35.69 0.40
C SER A 43 -8.25 -34.37 0.04
N VAL A 44 -8.72 -33.30 0.72
CA VAL A 44 -8.09 -31.97 0.66
C VAL A 44 -6.78 -32.01 1.42
N GLN A 45 -5.70 -31.56 0.79
CA GLN A 45 -4.38 -31.47 1.37
C GLN A 45 -3.92 -30.02 1.46
N THR A 46 -2.99 -29.75 2.35
CA THR A 46 -2.38 -28.44 2.55
C THR A 46 -0.94 -28.48 1.98
N PHE A 47 -0.65 -27.53 1.12
CA PHE A 47 0.66 -27.41 0.46
C PHE A 47 1.29 -26.07 0.88
N PRO A 48 2.43 -26.07 1.57
CA PRO A 48 3.19 -24.85 1.83
C PRO A 48 3.56 -24.16 0.52
N ARG A 49 3.50 -22.85 0.47
CA ARG A 49 4.00 -22.09 -0.68
C ARG A 49 5.52 -22.02 -0.64
N GLN A 50 6.13 -22.28 -1.78
CA GLN A 50 7.59 -22.29 -1.96
C GLN A 50 8.02 -21.40 -3.14
N PHE A 51 7.15 -20.54 -3.61
CA PHE A 51 7.40 -19.67 -4.75
C PHE A 51 7.41 -18.20 -4.36
N VAL A 52 8.17 -17.42 -5.12
CA VAL A 52 8.17 -15.97 -5.08
C VAL A 52 7.39 -15.45 -6.28
N LEU A 53 6.64 -14.36 -6.06
CA LEU A 53 5.91 -13.67 -7.13
C LEU A 53 6.74 -12.45 -7.57
N ALA A 54 6.94 -12.32 -8.87
CA ALA A 54 7.48 -11.13 -9.50
C ALA A 54 6.43 -10.58 -10.46
N GLY A 55 6.24 -9.27 -10.45
CA GLY A 55 5.32 -8.60 -11.37
C GLY A 55 6.01 -7.48 -12.12
N THR A 56 5.57 -7.20 -13.34
CA THR A 56 6.06 -6.11 -14.17
C THR A 56 4.93 -5.15 -14.50
N THR A 57 5.22 -3.86 -14.59
CA THR A 57 4.30 -2.82 -15.02
C THR A 57 5.07 -1.69 -15.68
N ASN A 58 4.42 -1.02 -16.63
CA ASN A 58 4.91 0.22 -17.24
C ASN A 58 4.28 1.46 -16.59
N GLU A 59 3.40 1.28 -15.62
CA GLU A 59 2.78 2.40 -14.90
C GLU A 59 3.67 2.85 -13.75
N GLN A 60 3.90 4.14 -13.63
CA GLN A 60 4.61 4.73 -12.49
C GLN A 60 3.80 4.55 -11.19
N GLU A 61 2.49 4.77 -11.26
CA GLU A 61 1.59 4.64 -10.12
C GLU A 61 0.73 3.38 -10.30
N PHE A 62 1.09 2.30 -9.62
CA PHE A 62 0.40 1.01 -9.73
C PHE A 62 -0.10 0.45 -8.39
N LEU A 63 0.42 0.95 -7.26
CA LEU A 63 -0.02 0.54 -5.93
C LEU A 63 -1.30 1.27 -5.55
N ARG A 64 -2.43 0.59 -5.65
CA ARG A 64 -3.77 1.17 -5.36
C ARG A 64 -4.18 1.08 -3.90
N ASP A 65 -3.34 0.52 -3.08
CA ASP A 65 -3.66 0.22 -1.69
C ASP A 65 -2.55 0.69 -0.76
N SER A 66 -2.74 1.86 -0.20
CA SER A 66 -1.82 2.47 0.75
C SER A 66 -1.62 1.65 2.04
N THR A 67 -2.58 0.78 2.40
CA THR A 67 -2.48 -0.06 3.61
C THR A 67 -1.77 -1.39 3.35
N GLY A 68 -1.53 -1.72 2.10
CA GLY A 68 -0.94 -3.00 1.66
C GLY A 68 0.40 -2.88 0.95
N SER A 69 0.93 -1.68 0.80
CA SER A 69 2.16 -1.41 0.04
C SER A 69 3.39 -2.19 0.55
N LEU A 70 3.45 -2.50 1.84
CA LEU A 70 4.52 -3.31 2.46
C LEU A 70 4.62 -4.76 1.93
N ARG A 71 3.65 -5.24 1.16
CA ARG A 71 3.71 -6.57 0.50
C ARG A 71 4.45 -6.53 -0.83
N TYR A 72 4.78 -5.35 -1.29
CA TYR A 72 5.45 -5.11 -2.56
C TYR A 72 6.84 -4.55 -2.32
N TYR A 73 7.80 -5.08 -3.05
CA TYR A 73 9.15 -4.54 -3.17
C TYR A 73 9.22 -3.91 -4.57
N ALA A 74 8.78 -2.67 -4.68
CA ALA A 74 8.83 -1.97 -5.95
C ALA A 74 10.27 -1.60 -6.29
N VAL A 75 10.69 -1.93 -7.50
CA VAL A 75 12.02 -1.62 -8.02
C VAL A 75 11.85 -0.94 -9.37
N GLU A 76 12.33 0.29 -9.47
CA GLU A 76 12.37 1.02 -10.74
C GLU A 76 13.57 0.55 -11.56
N ILE A 77 13.35 0.24 -12.81
CA ILE A 77 14.37 -0.25 -13.73
C ILE A 77 14.41 0.68 -14.95
N ASP A 78 15.47 1.48 -15.05
CA ASP A 78 15.70 2.34 -16.20
C ASP A 78 16.30 1.57 -17.37
N THR A 79 17.30 0.75 -17.08
CA THR A 79 18.01 -0.04 -18.07
C THR A 79 18.36 -1.42 -17.55
N ALA A 80 18.29 -2.42 -18.42
CA ALA A 80 18.72 -3.78 -18.10
C ALA A 80 19.75 -4.25 -19.13
N SER A 81 20.92 -4.67 -18.65
CA SER A 81 21.93 -5.32 -19.49
C SER A 81 21.85 -6.83 -19.39
N LEU A 82 21.26 -7.45 -20.39
CA LEU A 82 21.16 -8.92 -20.44
C LEU A 82 22.54 -9.59 -20.51
N ALA A 83 23.49 -8.95 -21.17
CA ALA A 83 24.89 -9.46 -21.26
C ALA A 83 25.52 -9.49 -19.85
N TRP A 84 25.42 -8.39 -19.10
CA TRP A 84 25.95 -8.32 -17.74
C TRP A 84 25.28 -9.35 -16.82
N ILE A 85 23.97 -9.52 -16.91
CA ILE A 85 23.24 -10.52 -16.12
C ILE A 85 23.73 -11.93 -16.45
N ALA A 86 23.92 -12.23 -17.74
CA ALA A 86 24.40 -13.55 -18.17
C ALA A 86 25.82 -13.85 -17.65
N GLU A 87 26.71 -12.86 -17.67
CA GLU A 87 28.09 -12.99 -17.17
C GLU A 87 28.14 -13.13 -15.64
N ASN A 88 27.28 -12.43 -14.91
CA ASN A 88 27.32 -12.37 -13.44
C ASN A 88 26.29 -13.27 -12.76
N ARG A 89 25.46 -13.97 -13.50
CA ARG A 89 24.36 -14.80 -12.97
C ARG A 89 24.83 -15.76 -11.87
N ASP A 90 25.89 -16.49 -12.12
CA ASP A 90 26.37 -17.52 -11.20
C ASP A 90 26.94 -16.90 -9.92
N GLN A 91 27.57 -15.72 -10.02
CA GLN A 91 28.04 -14.95 -8.87
C GLN A 91 26.86 -14.42 -8.03
N LEU A 92 25.81 -13.89 -8.66
CA LEU A 92 24.62 -13.42 -7.96
C LEU A 92 23.94 -14.56 -7.18
N TRP A 93 23.86 -15.74 -7.79
CA TRP A 93 23.32 -16.92 -7.10
C TRP A 93 24.22 -17.41 -5.96
N ALA A 94 25.55 -17.31 -6.12
CA ALA A 94 26.50 -17.66 -5.07
C ALA A 94 26.37 -16.74 -3.87
N GLU A 95 26.22 -15.44 -4.07
CA GLU A 95 25.97 -14.45 -3.02
C GLU A 95 24.65 -14.70 -2.29
N ALA A 96 23.56 -14.89 -3.04
CA ALA A 96 22.26 -15.22 -2.46
C ALA A 96 22.31 -16.50 -1.61
N ARG A 97 23.02 -17.53 -2.10
CA ARG A 97 23.22 -18.77 -1.34
C ARG A 97 24.04 -18.54 -0.08
N ALA A 98 25.12 -17.76 -0.16
CA ALA A 98 25.95 -17.44 1.00
C ALA A 98 25.15 -16.70 2.07
N ALA A 99 24.36 -15.70 1.69
CA ALA A 99 23.46 -14.98 2.59
C ALA A 99 22.43 -15.91 3.26
N TYR A 100 21.82 -16.81 2.47
CA TYR A 100 20.88 -17.80 3.01
C TYR A 100 21.56 -18.74 4.02
N MET A 101 22.76 -19.26 3.71
CA MET A 101 23.51 -20.14 4.61
C MET A 101 23.98 -19.43 5.88
N ALA A 102 24.23 -18.11 5.81
CA ALA A 102 24.55 -17.28 6.96
C ALA A 102 23.32 -16.94 7.82
N GLY A 103 22.11 -17.32 7.41
CA GLY A 103 20.88 -17.00 8.13
C GLY A 103 20.48 -15.53 8.02
N THR A 104 20.96 -14.83 6.98
CA THR A 104 20.57 -13.43 6.74
C THR A 104 19.06 -13.35 6.59
N PRO A 105 18.36 -12.48 7.38
CA PRO A 105 16.93 -12.35 7.30
C PRO A 105 16.53 -11.82 5.92
N TRP A 106 15.48 -12.41 5.34
CA TRP A 106 14.90 -12.03 4.06
C TRP A 106 13.59 -11.26 4.23
N TRP A 107 13.26 -10.89 5.45
CA TRP A 107 12.12 -10.07 5.84
C TRP A 107 12.60 -8.87 6.67
N PHE A 108 11.74 -7.87 6.83
CA PHE A 108 12.04 -6.73 7.69
C PHE A 108 11.88 -7.10 9.16
N GLU A 109 12.85 -6.72 9.98
CA GLU A 109 12.85 -6.99 11.42
C GLU A 109 12.60 -5.71 12.23
N SER A 110 12.95 -4.55 11.68
CA SER A 110 12.85 -3.28 12.39
C SER A 110 11.72 -2.41 11.87
N GLU A 111 11.17 -1.55 12.75
CA GLU A 111 10.24 -0.50 12.31
C GLU A 111 10.88 0.48 11.33
N GLU A 112 12.19 0.66 11.39
CA GLU A 112 12.90 1.53 10.47
C GLU A 112 12.87 0.98 9.05
N ASP A 113 13.07 -0.33 8.87
CA ASP A 113 12.97 -0.98 7.56
C ASP A 113 11.56 -0.85 6.99
N TYR A 114 10.53 -1.08 7.83
CA TYR A 114 9.15 -0.87 7.43
C TYR A 114 8.87 0.57 6.99
N ARG A 115 9.42 1.57 7.71
CA ARG A 115 9.28 2.98 7.33
C ARG A 115 9.99 3.28 6.00
N ARG A 116 11.21 2.76 5.80
CA ARG A 116 11.97 2.94 4.54
C ARG A 116 11.21 2.40 3.34
N VAL A 117 10.69 1.18 3.44
CA VAL A 117 9.92 0.57 2.33
C VAL A 117 8.60 1.29 2.12
N SER A 118 7.90 1.66 3.18
CA SER A 118 6.68 2.43 3.07
C SER A 118 6.93 3.78 2.39
N SER A 119 8.00 4.47 2.77
CA SER A 119 8.40 5.74 2.14
C SER A 119 8.77 5.56 0.66
N HIS A 120 9.53 4.51 0.34
CA HIS A 120 9.90 4.18 -1.03
C HIS A 120 8.66 3.84 -1.88
N ASN A 121 7.75 3.05 -1.37
CA ASN A 121 6.56 2.61 -2.11
C ASN A 121 5.54 3.72 -2.36
N ARG A 122 5.58 4.82 -1.59
CA ARG A 122 4.67 5.97 -1.79
C ARG A 122 4.75 6.57 -3.19
N GLN A 123 5.91 6.59 -3.80
CA GLN A 123 6.07 7.12 -5.16
C GLN A 123 5.35 6.30 -6.24
N PHE A 124 4.99 5.05 -5.91
CA PHE A 124 4.26 4.14 -6.78
C PHE A 124 2.77 4.02 -6.41
N GLU A 125 2.32 4.71 -5.36
CA GLU A 125 0.92 4.68 -4.94
C GLU A 125 0.07 5.56 -5.85
N VAL A 126 -1.05 5.00 -6.31
CA VAL A 126 -2.06 5.74 -7.07
C VAL A 126 -2.74 6.73 -6.14
N GLU A 127 -2.64 8.01 -6.44
CA GLU A 127 -3.33 9.03 -5.67
C GLU A 127 -4.85 8.89 -5.83
N HIS A 128 -5.53 8.82 -4.71
CA HIS A 128 -6.99 8.80 -4.73
C HIS A 128 -7.52 10.21 -5.00
N PRO A 129 -8.45 10.42 -5.97
CA PRO A 129 -8.96 11.75 -6.33
C PRO A 129 -9.50 12.57 -5.14
N TRP A 130 -9.94 11.90 -4.10
CA TRP A 130 -10.44 12.53 -2.88
C TRP A 130 -9.35 13.17 -2.03
N ALA A 131 -8.11 12.72 -2.14
CA ALA A 131 -6.99 13.29 -1.38
C ALA A 131 -6.82 14.77 -1.67
N GLU A 132 -6.80 15.15 -2.95
CA GLU A 132 -6.70 16.56 -3.37
C GLU A 132 -7.89 17.39 -2.89
N LEU A 133 -9.11 16.87 -3.01
CA LEU A 133 -10.32 17.58 -2.56
C LEU A 133 -10.32 17.81 -1.05
N ILE A 134 -9.88 16.82 -0.28
CA ILE A 134 -9.75 16.91 1.18
C ILE A 134 -8.69 17.96 1.54
N LEU A 135 -7.50 17.92 0.93
CA LEU A 135 -6.44 18.88 1.18
C LEU A 135 -6.87 20.31 0.83
N ARG A 136 -7.52 20.50 -0.31
CA ARG A 136 -8.07 21.79 -0.75
C ARG A 136 -9.10 22.33 0.25
N PHE A 137 -10.01 21.49 0.72
CA PHE A 137 -11.02 21.87 1.71
C PHE A 137 -10.37 22.31 3.01
N VAL A 138 -9.44 21.54 3.56
CA VAL A 138 -8.77 21.82 4.82
C VAL A 138 -7.94 23.10 4.74
N ARG A 139 -7.19 23.32 3.66
CA ARG A 139 -6.44 24.56 3.43
C ARG A 139 -7.35 25.77 3.34
N LYS A 140 -8.49 25.66 2.63
CA LYS A 140 -9.48 26.74 2.52
C LYS A 140 -10.12 27.08 3.86
N THR A 141 -10.47 26.09 4.66
CA THR A 141 -11.15 26.28 5.94
C THR A 141 -10.19 26.57 7.09
N LYS A 142 -8.89 26.31 6.90
CA LYS A 142 -7.84 26.36 7.93
C LYS A 142 -8.19 25.54 9.18
N SER A 143 -8.97 24.46 8.98
CA SER A 143 -9.42 23.62 10.08
C SER A 143 -8.34 22.61 10.46
N ARG A 144 -7.80 22.73 11.68
CA ARG A 144 -6.84 21.76 12.24
C ARG A 144 -7.50 20.49 12.76
N ARG A 145 -8.81 20.51 12.97
CA ARG A 145 -9.58 19.37 13.47
C ARG A 145 -10.74 19.12 12.53
N VAL A 146 -10.81 17.92 11.98
CA VAL A 146 -11.85 17.55 11.00
C VAL A 146 -12.41 16.16 11.31
N SER A 147 -13.71 15.99 11.12
CA SER A 147 -14.33 14.67 11.20
C SER A 147 -14.49 14.05 9.82
N VAL A 148 -14.56 12.71 9.77
CA VAL A 148 -14.83 11.99 8.53
C VAL A 148 -16.19 12.40 7.94
N ALA A 149 -17.17 12.69 8.80
CA ALA A 149 -18.48 13.14 8.36
C ALA A 149 -18.41 14.52 7.66
N ASP A 150 -17.65 15.46 8.23
CA ASP A 150 -17.43 16.77 7.61
C ASP A 150 -16.71 16.67 6.27
N LEU A 151 -15.69 15.83 6.18
CA LEU A 151 -14.95 15.61 4.94
C LEU A 151 -15.85 15.00 3.85
N LEU A 152 -16.63 13.98 4.18
CA LEU A 152 -17.57 13.39 3.22
C LEU A 152 -18.59 14.42 2.73
N SER A 153 -19.22 15.16 3.64
CA SER A 153 -20.29 16.09 3.28
C SER A 153 -19.78 17.39 2.65
N LYS A 154 -18.77 18.03 3.26
CA LYS A 154 -18.34 19.39 2.89
C LYS A 154 -17.22 19.42 1.87
N ALA A 155 -16.28 18.45 1.92
CA ALA A 155 -15.18 18.37 0.97
C ALA A 155 -15.52 17.58 -0.28
N LEU A 156 -16.23 16.47 -0.11
CA LEU A 156 -16.50 15.51 -1.19
C LEU A 156 -17.94 15.56 -1.72
N GLY A 157 -18.83 16.34 -1.09
CA GLY A 157 -20.22 16.48 -1.51
C GLY A 157 -21.07 15.20 -1.37
N VAL A 158 -20.63 14.25 -0.55
CA VAL A 158 -21.36 13.02 -0.27
C VAL A 158 -22.37 13.27 0.83
N GLU A 159 -23.66 13.28 0.48
CA GLU A 159 -24.74 13.45 1.47
C GLU A 159 -24.72 12.31 2.50
N ALA A 160 -25.00 12.63 3.76
CA ALA A 160 -24.99 11.66 4.86
C ALA A 160 -25.91 10.45 4.62
N SER A 161 -27.02 10.66 3.89
CA SER A 161 -27.97 9.62 3.49
C SER A 161 -27.41 8.65 2.45
N ARG A 162 -26.40 9.07 1.69
CA ARG A 162 -25.75 8.26 0.63
C ARG A 162 -24.38 7.74 1.02
N ALA A 163 -23.81 8.23 2.11
CA ALA A 163 -22.50 7.81 2.59
C ALA A 163 -22.53 6.33 3.02
N ARG A 164 -21.71 5.51 2.38
CA ARG A 164 -21.53 4.09 2.68
C ARG A 164 -20.42 3.90 3.71
N ILE A 165 -20.39 2.75 4.35
CA ILE A 165 -19.29 2.35 5.26
C ILE A 165 -17.95 2.39 4.49
N GLN A 166 -17.95 1.90 3.26
CA GLN A 166 -16.77 1.91 2.38
C GLN A 166 -16.20 3.31 2.14
N ASP A 167 -17.06 4.33 2.02
CA ASP A 167 -16.63 5.72 1.81
C ASP A 167 -15.88 6.26 3.04
N LYS A 168 -16.35 5.88 4.25
CA LYS A 168 -15.68 6.20 5.50
C LYS A 168 -14.32 5.52 5.62
N ASP A 169 -14.24 4.24 5.21
CA ASP A 169 -13.00 3.48 5.23
C ASP A 169 -11.97 4.06 4.26
N VAL A 170 -12.39 4.48 3.06
CA VAL A 170 -11.55 5.17 2.08
C VAL A 170 -11.01 6.48 2.66
N VAL A 171 -11.88 7.35 3.18
CA VAL A 171 -11.43 8.62 3.79
C VAL A 171 -10.48 8.35 4.95
N THR A 172 -10.81 7.43 5.85
CA THR A 172 -9.95 7.07 6.99
C THR A 172 -8.58 6.56 6.52
N GLY A 173 -8.55 5.74 5.47
CA GLY A 173 -7.32 5.27 4.84
C GLY A 173 -6.48 6.43 4.32
N LEU A 174 -7.11 7.35 3.58
CA LEU A 174 -6.45 8.54 3.04
C LEU A 174 -5.85 9.43 4.13
N LEU A 175 -6.57 9.67 5.23
CA LEU A 175 -6.06 10.50 6.32
C LEU A 175 -4.82 9.88 6.97
N ARG A 176 -4.78 8.55 7.11
CA ARG A 176 -3.58 7.84 7.59
C ARG A 176 -2.42 7.96 6.62
N THR A 177 -2.66 7.79 5.32
CA THR A 177 -1.63 7.94 4.28
C THR A 177 -1.08 9.37 4.25
N LEU A 178 -1.92 10.38 4.47
CA LEU A 178 -1.53 11.77 4.58
C LEU A 178 -0.81 12.10 5.90
N GLY A 179 -0.63 11.13 6.80
CA GLY A 179 0.08 11.31 8.06
C GLY A 179 -0.72 12.07 9.13
N TRP A 180 -2.06 12.13 8.99
CA TRP A 180 -2.88 12.82 10.00
C TRP A 180 -3.03 11.98 11.26
N GLU A 181 -3.03 12.64 12.41
CA GLU A 181 -3.19 11.95 13.68
C GLU A 181 -4.63 11.44 13.86
N PRO A 182 -4.79 10.16 14.20
CA PRO A 182 -6.12 9.59 14.41
C PRO A 182 -6.81 10.22 15.62
N PRO A 183 -8.16 10.17 15.66
CA PRO A 183 -8.91 10.69 16.80
C PRO A 183 -8.57 9.93 18.08
N SER A 184 -8.74 10.63 19.22
CA SER A 184 -8.71 10.01 20.54
C SER A 184 -9.81 8.94 20.67
N ARG A 185 -9.73 8.11 21.73
CA ARG A 185 -10.76 7.09 21.99
C ARG A 185 -12.13 7.71 22.30
N ASP A 186 -12.14 8.96 22.74
CA ASP A 186 -13.38 9.67 23.13
C ASP A 186 -13.81 10.63 22.03
N ARG A 187 -15.13 10.79 21.89
CA ARG A 187 -15.71 11.79 21.02
C ARG A 187 -15.51 13.19 21.61
N GLU A 188 -15.01 14.09 20.80
CA GLU A 188 -14.85 15.50 21.15
C GLU A 188 -16.03 16.32 20.64
N THR A 189 -16.31 17.45 21.30
CA THR A 189 -17.31 18.41 20.83
C THR A 189 -16.62 19.64 20.28
N ILE A 190 -16.71 19.85 18.98
CA ILE A 190 -16.15 21.02 18.28
C ILE A 190 -17.29 21.72 17.55
N ASN A 191 -17.45 23.01 17.79
CA ASN A 191 -18.53 23.82 17.20
C ASN A 191 -19.93 23.21 17.41
N GLY A 192 -20.17 22.63 18.59
CA GLY A 192 -21.46 22.03 18.93
C GLY A 192 -21.73 20.63 18.34
N VAL A 193 -20.80 20.08 17.56
CA VAL A 193 -20.91 18.74 16.98
C VAL A 193 -20.02 17.77 17.75
N ARG A 194 -20.60 16.67 18.24
CA ARG A 194 -19.87 15.61 18.96
C ARG A 194 -19.51 14.48 18.01
N ASP A 195 -18.22 14.38 17.65
CA ASP A 195 -17.70 13.38 16.72
C ASP A 195 -16.25 12.98 17.04
N TYR A 196 -15.66 12.11 16.23
CA TYR A 196 -14.25 11.76 16.23
C TYR A 196 -13.48 12.65 15.28
N TYR A 197 -12.53 13.45 15.83
CA TYR A 197 -11.80 14.45 15.05
C TYR A 197 -10.35 14.04 14.82
N TRP A 198 -9.95 14.05 13.55
CA TRP A 198 -8.57 13.91 13.11
C TRP A 198 -7.83 15.23 13.25
N THR A 199 -6.55 15.16 13.62
CA THR A 199 -5.68 16.33 13.67
C THR A 199 -4.91 16.47 12.36
N VAL A 200 -5.01 17.63 11.76
CA VAL A 200 -4.31 17.96 10.51
C VAL A 200 -2.91 18.48 10.86
N PRO A 201 -1.84 17.90 10.28
CA PRO A 201 -0.48 18.37 10.47
C PRO A 201 -0.29 19.83 10.03
N GLU A 202 0.62 20.56 10.68
CA GLU A 202 0.89 21.98 10.35
C GLU A 202 1.42 22.17 8.94
N GLU A 203 2.20 21.21 8.47
CA GLU A 203 2.83 21.20 7.15
C GLU A 203 1.79 21.31 6.03
N VAL A 204 0.58 20.82 6.23
CA VAL A 204 -0.53 20.92 5.24
C VAL A 204 -0.90 22.38 4.94
N PHE A 205 -0.69 23.29 5.89
CA PHE A 205 -1.04 24.71 5.75
C PHE A 205 0.10 25.58 5.24
N SER A 206 1.35 25.09 5.31
CA SER A 206 2.55 25.84 4.92
C SER A 206 2.93 25.65 3.45
N VAL A 207 2.38 24.64 2.78
CA VAL A 207 2.71 24.31 1.39
C VAL A 207 1.74 25.01 0.44
N GLN A 208 2.27 25.88 -0.42
CA GLN A 208 1.48 26.59 -1.44
C GLN A 208 1.18 25.75 -2.68
N ASP A 209 2.02 24.73 -3.00
CA ASP A 209 1.87 23.87 -4.16
C ASP A 209 1.69 22.39 -3.79
N LEU A 210 0.81 21.70 -4.52
CA LEU A 210 0.52 20.27 -4.34
C LEU A 210 1.74 19.37 -4.58
N ASP A 211 2.66 19.79 -5.43
CA ASP A 211 3.85 18.99 -5.78
C ASP A 211 4.88 18.89 -4.65
N SER A 212 4.84 19.81 -3.67
CA SER A 212 5.77 19.80 -2.54
C SER A 212 5.34 18.88 -1.37
N VAL A 213 4.10 18.42 -1.35
CA VAL A 213 3.63 17.44 -0.33
C VAL A 213 4.27 16.06 -0.53
N ARG A 214 4.74 15.76 -1.75
CA ARG A 214 5.48 14.53 -2.07
C ARG A 214 6.86 14.44 -1.39
N ALA A 215 7.39 15.57 -0.92
CA ALA A 215 8.77 15.69 -0.45
C ALA A 215 8.94 15.88 1.06
N VAL A 216 7.89 15.75 1.88
CA VAL A 216 8.05 15.89 3.34
C VAL A 216 8.62 14.61 3.91
N PRO A 217 9.92 14.58 4.30
CA PRO A 217 10.49 13.44 5.02
C PRO A 217 9.88 13.44 6.42
N MET A 218 9.23 12.35 6.79
CA MET A 218 8.87 12.15 8.19
C MET A 218 10.16 12.10 9.03
N LYS A 219 10.26 13.03 9.98
CA LYS A 219 11.26 13.00 11.04
C LYS A 219 10.96 11.87 12.03
#